data_4ec0413f5f116a51963a970c9e57e469
#
_entry.id   4ec0413f5f116a51963a970c9e57e469
#
_cell.length_a   1.000
_cell.length_b   1.000
_cell.length_c   1.000
_cell.angle_alpha   90.00
_cell.angle_beta   90.00
_cell.angle_gamma   90.00
#
_symmetry.space_group_name_H-M   'P 1'
#
loop_
_entity.id
_entity.type
_entity.pdbx_description
1 polymer ?
#
loop_
_entity_poly.entity_id
_entity_poly.type
_entity_poly.pdbx_seq_one_letter_code
_entity_poly.pdbx_strand_id
1 'polypeptide(L)'
;MIIINKNELDPDLIHDINLELEALFTDNRTWEISSSTGDLDDASDVQIVIKGKGHCYISTISDTEEYVRDLLNSYRKSHNFDTFCMSTTYFDPEKNGIVFEYADYISF
;
A
#
# COMPACT_ATOMS: atom_id res chain seq x y z
N MET A 1 3.48 -12.99 3.26
CA MET A 1 2.06 -13.35 3.07
C MET A 1 1.21 -12.10 3.06
N ILE A 2 0.34 -11.96 2.07
CA ILE A 2 -0.60 -10.84 1.98
C ILE A 2 -1.87 -11.18 2.75
N ILE A 3 -2.34 -10.21 3.55
CA ILE A 3 -3.66 -10.24 4.17
C ILE A 3 -4.46 -9.09 3.58
N ILE A 4 -5.57 -9.41 2.90
CA ILE A 4 -6.48 -8.40 2.35
C ILE A 4 -7.58 -8.16 3.37
N ASN A 5 -7.74 -6.90 3.78
CA ASN A 5 -8.71 -6.53 4.79
C ASN A 5 -10.03 -6.12 4.13
N LYS A 6 -11.07 -6.88 4.37
CA LYS A 6 -12.50 -6.63 4.08
C LYS A 6 -12.93 -6.65 2.62
N ASN A 7 -12.20 -6.10 1.70
CA ASN A 7 -12.66 -5.87 0.33
C ASN A 7 -11.77 -6.64 -0.64
N GLU A 8 -12.40 -7.31 -1.61
CA GLU A 8 -11.68 -8.01 -2.65
C GLU A 8 -11.16 -7.00 -3.67
N LEU A 9 -9.86 -6.76 -3.65
CA LEU A 9 -9.20 -5.97 -4.67
C LEU A 9 -8.86 -6.84 -5.89
N ASP A 10 -8.60 -6.20 -7.02
CA ASP A 10 -8.21 -6.89 -8.23
C ASP A 10 -7.03 -7.84 -7.98
N PRO A 11 -7.17 -9.16 -8.28
CA PRO A 11 -6.13 -10.13 -7.99
C PRO A 11 -4.79 -9.85 -8.70
N ASP A 12 -4.82 -9.30 -9.91
CA ASP A 12 -3.59 -9.00 -10.65
C ASP A 12 -2.82 -7.86 -10.00
N LEU A 13 -3.54 -6.84 -9.51
CA LEU A 13 -2.93 -5.75 -8.78
C LEU A 13 -2.33 -6.23 -7.46
N ILE A 14 -3.06 -7.05 -6.70
CA ILE A 14 -2.56 -7.61 -5.44
C ILE A 14 -1.32 -8.46 -5.69
N HIS A 15 -1.29 -9.24 -6.76
CA HIS A 15 -0.12 -10.01 -7.15
C HIS A 15 1.09 -9.11 -7.40
N ASP A 16 0.91 -8.02 -8.14
CA ASP A 16 1.99 -7.08 -8.46
C ASP A 16 2.49 -6.34 -7.20
N ILE A 17 1.59 -5.89 -6.34
CA ILE A 17 1.97 -5.29 -5.04
C ILE A 17 2.76 -6.29 -4.21
N ASN A 18 2.31 -7.54 -4.15
CA ASN A 18 2.99 -8.59 -3.39
C ASN A 18 4.41 -8.81 -3.89
N LEU A 19 4.62 -8.86 -5.19
CA LEU A 19 5.96 -9.03 -5.75
C LEU A 19 6.90 -7.89 -5.36
N GLU A 20 6.42 -6.65 -5.39
CA GLU A 20 7.22 -5.49 -4.97
C GLU A 20 7.55 -5.54 -3.48
N LEU A 21 6.57 -5.85 -2.64
CA LEU A 21 6.81 -5.95 -1.18
C LEU A 21 7.74 -7.10 -0.83
N GLU A 22 7.61 -8.24 -1.48
CA GLU A 22 8.52 -9.38 -1.28
C GLU A 22 9.96 -9.06 -1.71
N ALA A 23 10.14 -8.27 -2.76
CA ALA A 23 11.45 -7.84 -3.22
C ALA A 23 12.10 -6.85 -2.25
N LEU A 24 11.31 -5.97 -1.62
CA LEU A 24 11.81 -4.94 -0.71
C LEU A 24 11.94 -5.41 0.73
N PHE A 25 11.05 -6.30 1.17
CA PHE A 25 11.07 -6.88 2.52
C PHE A 25 11.37 -8.38 2.44
N THR A 26 12.63 -8.74 2.63
CA THR A 26 13.12 -10.10 2.48
C THR A 26 13.04 -10.94 3.76
N ASP A 27 12.57 -10.36 4.85
CA ASP A 27 12.36 -11.05 6.13
C ASP A 27 10.92 -11.59 6.26
N ASN A 28 10.60 -12.21 7.40
CA ASN A 28 9.29 -12.84 7.64
C ASN A 28 8.21 -11.82 8.04
N ARG A 29 8.04 -10.76 7.25
CA ARG A 29 7.01 -9.77 7.48
C ARG A 29 5.70 -10.15 6.80
N THR A 30 4.61 -9.68 7.35
CA THR A 30 3.28 -9.79 6.76
C THR A 30 2.73 -8.40 6.46
N TRP A 31 1.77 -8.33 5.57
CA TRP A 31 1.12 -7.06 5.25
C TRP A 31 -0.37 -7.21 5.01
N GLU A 32 -1.08 -6.14 5.33
CA GLU A 32 -2.52 -6.01 5.11
C GLU A 32 -2.75 -4.87 4.13
N ILE A 33 -3.61 -5.10 3.15
CA ILE A 33 -3.98 -4.10 2.16
C ILE A 33 -5.47 -3.85 2.28
N SER A 34 -5.87 -2.58 2.37
CA SER A 34 -7.27 -2.18 2.44
C SER A 34 -7.52 -0.92 1.62
N SER A 35 -8.75 -0.75 1.18
CA SER A 35 -9.22 0.47 0.53
C SER A 35 -10.62 0.82 1.03
N SER A 36 -11.05 2.07 0.81
CA SER A 36 -12.34 2.56 1.28
C SER A 36 -13.53 1.80 0.66
N THR A 37 -13.40 1.30 -0.57
CA THR A 37 -14.49 0.64 -1.30
C THR A 37 -14.19 -0.79 -1.72
N GLY A 38 -12.95 -1.23 -1.66
CA GLY A 38 -12.52 -2.52 -2.23
C GLY A 38 -12.25 -2.48 -3.72
N ASP A 39 -12.75 -1.47 -4.42
CA ASP A 39 -12.46 -1.20 -5.82
C ASP A 39 -11.48 -0.02 -5.87
N LEU A 40 -10.28 -0.24 -6.38
CA LEU A 40 -9.26 0.80 -6.46
C LEU A 40 -9.64 1.94 -7.40
N ASP A 41 -10.47 1.67 -8.39
CA ASP A 41 -10.94 2.69 -9.30
C ASP A 41 -11.81 3.73 -8.57
N ASP A 42 -12.64 3.27 -7.64
CA ASP A 42 -13.55 4.13 -6.87
C ASP A 42 -13.00 4.53 -5.50
N ALA A 43 -11.94 3.88 -5.03
CA ALA A 43 -11.38 4.15 -3.71
C ALA A 43 -10.75 5.54 -3.63
N SER A 44 -11.10 6.29 -2.60
CA SER A 44 -10.43 7.56 -2.30
C SER A 44 -9.13 7.38 -1.54
N ASP A 45 -8.90 6.20 -0.99
CA ASP A 45 -7.70 5.87 -0.23
C ASP A 45 -7.33 4.39 -0.39
N VAL A 46 -6.04 4.14 -0.22
CA VAL A 46 -5.48 2.79 -0.04
C VAL A 46 -4.53 2.82 1.15
N GLN A 47 -4.63 1.83 2.01
CA GLN A 47 -3.73 1.67 3.14
C GLN A 47 -3.03 0.32 3.06
N ILE A 48 -1.71 0.33 3.26
CA ILE A 48 -0.90 -0.88 3.41
C ILE A 48 -0.23 -0.83 4.77
N VAL A 49 -0.43 -1.85 5.57
CA VAL A 49 0.20 -1.99 6.89
C VAL A 49 1.17 -3.16 6.83
N ILE A 50 2.45 -2.88 7.02
CA ILE A 50 3.50 -3.90 7.05
C ILE A 50 3.84 -4.19 8.50
N LYS A 51 3.60 -5.43 8.92
CA LYS A 51 3.79 -5.92 10.29
C LYS A 51 5.01 -6.83 10.37
N GLY A 52 5.66 -6.83 11.50
CA GLY A 52 6.79 -7.71 11.77
C GLY A 52 7.76 -7.08 12.75
N LYS A 53 8.68 -7.91 13.26
CA LYS A 53 9.72 -7.46 14.20
C LYS A 53 11.01 -7.25 13.45
N GLY A 54 11.86 -6.37 14.00
CA GLY A 54 13.19 -6.12 13.47
C GLY A 54 13.38 -4.69 13.00
N HIS A 55 14.49 -4.47 12.34
CA HIS A 55 14.86 -3.16 11.83
C HIS A 55 14.45 -3.04 10.36
N CYS A 56 14.07 -1.83 9.97
CA CYS A 56 13.81 -1.50 8.59
C CYS A 56 14.61 -0.24 8.23
N TYR A 57 15.34 -0.28 7.12
CA TYR A 57 16.07 0.89 6.65
C TYR A 57 15.10 1.95 6.14
N ILE A 58 15.42 3.23 6.39
CA ILE A 58 14.63 4.36 5.88
C ILE A 58 14.57 4.32 4.35
N SER A 59 15.67 3.93 3.70
CA SER A 59 15.70 3.77 2.24
C SER A 59 14.69 2.73 1.74
N THR A 60 14.53 1.62 2.45
CA THR A 60 13.54 0.59 2.11
C THR A 60 12.11 1.13 2.24
N ILE A 61 11.85 1.91 3.28
CA ILE A 61 10.54 2.54 3.49
C ILE A 61 10.24 3.54 2.36
N SER A 62 11.20 4.38 2.00
CA SER A 62 11.05 5.36 0.91
C SER A 62 10.84 4.69 -0.44
N ASP A 63 11.59 3.64 -0.74
CA ASP A 63 11.46 2.88 -1.98
C ASP A 63 10.10 2.18 -2.05
N THR A 64 9.65 1.61 -0.94
CA THR A 64 8.33 0.98 -0.86
C THR A 64 7.22 1.98 -1.15
N GLU A 65 7.27 3.14 -0.50
CA GLU A 65 6.28 4.21 -0.70
C GLU A 65 6.21 4.62 -2.17
N GLU A 66 7.35 4.84 -2.80
CA GLU A 66 7.43 5.29 -4.19
C GLU A 66 6.97 4.21 -5.17
N TYR A 67 7.48 2.99 -5.06
CA TYR A 67 7.15 1.91 -6.00
C TYR A 67 5.70 1.49 -5.92
N VAL A 68 5.16 1.39 -4.72
CA VAL A 68 3.75 1.03 -4.55
C VAL A 68 2.83 2.16 -5.04
N ARG A 69 3.18 3.42 -4.77
CA ARG A 69 2.43 4.56 -5.29
C ARG A 69 2.38 4.54 -6.82
N ASP A 70 3.53 4.33 -7.47
CA ASP A 70 3.60 4.29 -8.93
C ASP A 70 2.77 3.14 -9.50
N LEU A 71 2.79 1.99 -8.85
CA LEU A 71 2.00 0.83 -9.24
C LEU A 71 0.50 1.09 -9.13
N LEU A 72 0.05 1.64 -8.00
CA LEU A 72 -1.35 2.00 -7.76
C LEU A 72 -1.84 3.05 -8.77
N ASN A 73 -1.02 4.05 -9.03
CA ASN A 73 -1.37 5.12 -9.98
C ASN A 73 -1.40 4.62 -11.42
N SER A 74 -0.52 3.71 -11.79
CA SER A 74 -0.55 3.07 -13.11
C SER A 74 -1.83 2.28 -13.31
N TYR A 75 -2.27 1.56 -12.30
CA TYR A 75 -3.52 0.81 -12.33
C TYR A 75 -4.72 1.75 -12.51
N ARG A 76 -4.80 2.81 -11.72
CA ARG A 76 -5.89 3.79 -11.83
C ARG A 76 -5.92 4.47 -13.19
N LYS A 77 -4.77 4.86 -13.72
CA LYS A 77 -4.68 5.46 -15.07
C LYS A 77 -5.20 4.53 -16.16
N SER A 78 -4.91 3.24 -16.08
CA SER A 78 -5.38 2.27 -17.07
C SER A 78 -6.89 2.11 -17.09
N HIS A 79 -7.57 2.52 -16.01
CA HIS A 79 -9.03 2.51 -15.85
C HIS A 79 -9.66 3.91 -15.98
N ASN A 80 -8.89 4.91 -16.41
CA ASN A 80 -9.33 6.30 -16.60
C ASN A 80 -9.75 7.01 -15.31
N PHE A 81 -9.15 6.66 -14.18
CA PHE A 81 -9.34 7.34 -12.91
C PHE A 81 -8.17 8.28 -12.60
N ASP A 82 -8.43 9.29 -11.79
CA ASP A 82 -7.39 10.18 -11.29
C ASP A 82 -6.40 9.42 -10.40
N THR A 83 -5.15 9.86 -10.41
CA THR A 83 -4.11 9.25 -9.60
C THR A 83 -4.18 9.74 -8.15
N PHE A 84 -3.63 8.93 -7.23
CA PHE A 84 -3.45 9.37 -5.85
C PHE A 84 -2.44 10.51 -5.78
N CYS A 85 -2.82 11.60 -5.14
CA CYS A 85 -2.01 12.81 -5.05
C CYS A 85 -1.17 12.89 -3.78
N MET A 86 -1.58 12.18 -2.74
CA MET A 86 -0.98 12.27 -1.41
C MET A 86 -0.58 10.88 -0.93
N SER A 87 0.59 10.83 -0.31
CA SER A 87 1.02 9.63 0.41
C SER A 87 1.63 10.05 1.75
N THR A 88 1.38 9.25 2.77
CA THR A 88 1.99 9.39 4.09
C THR A 88 2.50 8.05 4.56
N THR A 89 3.61 8.07 5.28
CA THR A 89 4.21 6.86 5.84
C THR A 89 4.58 7.13 7.29
N TYR A 90 4.12 6.26 8.18
CA TYR A 90 4.40 6.39 9.60
C TYR A 90 4.38 5.03 10.29
N PHE A 91 4.93 4.97 11.50
CA PHE A 91 4.83 3.79 12.35
C PHE A 91 3.62 3.96 13.29
N ASP A 92 2.74 2.95 13.31
CA ASP A 92 1.60 2.91 14.22
C ASP A 92 1.81 1.82 15.28
N PRO A 93 2.04 2.19 16.54
CA PRO A 93 2.24 1.22 17.62
C PRO A 93 1.02 0.31 17.86
N GLU A 94 -0.19 0.81 17.66
CA GLU A 94 -1.42 0.04 17.83
C GLU A 94 -1.55 -1.06 16.78
N LYS A 95 -1.15 -0.77 15.55
CA LYS A 95 -1.13 -1.74 14.46
C LYS A 95 0.13 -2.60 14.45
N ASN A 96 1.12 -2.23 15.26
CA ASN A 96 2.44 -2.85 15.30
C ASN A 96 3.08 -2.95 13.92
N GLY A 97 3.05 -1.86 13.17
CA GLY A 97 3.50 -1.87 11.81
C GLY A 97 3.77 -0.51 11.20
N ILE A 98 4.42 -0.56 10.05
CA ILE A 98 4.64 0.60 9.19
C ILE A 98 3.41 0.76 8.31
N VAL A 99 2.81 1.95 8.34
CA VAL A 99 1.60 2.27 7.59
C VAL A 99 1.95 3.14 6.40
N PHE A 100 1.53 2.71 5.22
CA PHE A 100 1.59 3.48 3.98
C PHE A 100 0.17 3.83 3.57
N GLU A 101 -0.13 5.13 3.49
CA GLU A 101 -1.44 5.62 3.09
C GLU A 101 -1.34 6.41 1.80
N TYR A 102 -2.23 6.12 0.87
CA TYR A 102 -2.33 6.78 -0.44
C TYR A 102 -3.74 7.33 -0.56
N ALA A 103 -3.86 8.61 -0.88
CA ALA A 103 -5.16 9.27 -0.92
C ALA A 103 -5.28 10.21 -2.13
N ASP A 104 -6.52 10.39 -2.60
CA ASP A 104 -6.83 11.32 -3.68
C ASP A 104 -6.55 12.75 -3.25
N TYR A 105 -6.94 13.09 -2.02
CA TYR A 105 -6.63 14.37 -1.45
C TYR A 105 -6.72 14.33 0.08
N ILE A 106 -6.04 15.28 0.73
CA ILE A 106 -6.13 15.48 2.18
C ILE A 106 -6.79 16.83 2.42
N SER A 107 -7.86 16.84 3.21
CA SER A 107 -8.45 18.09 3.67
C SER A 107 -7.73 18.58 4.93
N PHE A 108 -7.46 19.86 4.95
CA PHE A 108 -6.83 20.53 6.07
C PHE A 108 -7.86 21.22 6.96
#